data_cf3bb2a6bd78e7287ff19f2255c8111e
#
_entry.id   cf3bb2a6bd78e7287ff19f2255c8111e
#
_cell.length_a   1.000
_cell.length_b   1.000
_cell.length_c   1.000
_cell.angle_alpha   90.00
_cell.angle_beta   90.00
_cell.angle_gamma   90.00
#
_symmetry.space_group_name_H-M   'P 1'
#
loop_
_entity.id
_entity.type
_entity.pdbx_description
1 polymer ?
#
loop_
_entity_poly.entity_id
_entity_poly.type
_entity_poly.pdbx_seq_one_letter_code
_entity_poly.pdbx_strand_id
1 'polypeptide(L)'
;MFNTNDFIFTSETTPQVTTDLTGCVKQVDELIGIEDAVNVTDSPNCTSRLNSLLVASEIKRSGLDVILQLTGRDRNQIALESVLLGALSVGINKVLCLSGEQPGENVPAVVNEFNGNGLIELCKVI
;
A
#
# COMPACT_ATOMS: atom_id res chain seq x y z
N MET A 1 -12.35 -0.78 -10.97
CA MET A 1 -12.52 0.66 -10.65
C MET A 1 -13.81 0.79 -9.85
N PHE A 2 -13.84 1.68 -8.87
CA PHE A 2 -15.08 1.96 -8.15
C PHE A 2 -16.11 2.62 -9.06
N ASN A 3 -17.39 2.28 -8.89
CA ASN A 3 -18.46 3.01 -9.55
C ASN A 3 -18.59 4.40 -8.91
N THR A 4 -18.36 5.46 -9.69
CA THR A 4 -18.36 6.85 -9.19
C THR A 4 -19.74 7.37 -8.80
N ASN A 5 -20.82 6.64 -9.13
CA ASN A 5 -22.19 7.00 -8.76
C ASN A 5 -22.62 6.42 -7.41
N ASP A 6 -21.83 5.52 -6.84
CA ASP A 6 -22.12 4.87 -5.57
C ASP A 6 -21.30 5.50 -4.44
N PHE A 7 -21.85 5.42 -3.23
CA PHE A 7 -21.06 5.75 -2.04
C PHE A 7 -20.02 4.66 -1.83
N ILE A 8 -18.74 5.05 -1.75
CA ILE A 8 -17.61 4.13 -1.57
C ILE A 8 -17.17 4.20 -0.11
N PHE A 9 -17.14 3.05 0.55
CA PHE A 9 -16.71 2.90 1.94
C PHE A 9 -15.39 2.14 2.01
N THR A 10 -14.34 2.79 2.49
CA THR A 10 -13.03 2.17 2.66
C THR A 10 -12.50 2.36 4.08
N SER A 11 -11.75 1.39 4.56
CA SER A 11 -10.99 1.50 5.80
C SER A 11 -9.49 1.56 5.53
N GLU A 12 -8.71 1.61 6.58
CA GLU A 12 -7.25 1.61 6.53
C GLU A 12 -6.70 0.64 7.57
N THR A 13 -5.71 -0.16 7.17
CA THR A 13 -4.91 -0.98 8.08
C THR A 13 -3.44 -0.65 7.93
N THR A 14 -2.73 -0.68 9.05
CA THR A 14 -1.28 -0.45 9.09
C THR A 14 -0.59 -1.76 9.47
N PRO A 15 0.24 -2.32 8.57
CA PRO A 15 1.07 -3.48 8.92
C PRO A 15 1.90 -3.21 10.17
N GLN A 16 1.99 -4.19 11.05
CA GLN A 16 2.72 -4.07 12.30
C GLN A 16 4.23 -4.29 12.12
N VAL A 17 5.00 -3.93 13.12
CA VAL A 17 6.42 -4.29 13.22
C VAL A 17 6.50 -5.72 13.73
N THR A 18 6.32 -6.67 12.84
CA THR A 18 6.17 -8.09 13.16
C THR A 18 6.52 -8.97 11.97
N THR A 19 6.73 -10.25 12.21
CA THR A 19 6.80 -11.29 11.17
C THR A 19 5.49 -12.11 11.09
N ASP A 20 4.48 -11.77 11.89
CA ASP A 20 3.18 -12.46 11.91
C ASP A 20 2.24 -11.92 10.82
N LEU A 21 2.38 -12.44 9.62
CA LEU A 21 1.52 -12.08 8.49
C LEU A 21 0.05 -12.42 8.74
N THR A 22 -0.21 -13.58 9.32
CA THR A 22 -1.58 -14.03 9.62
C THR A 22 -2.28 -13.09 10.60
N GLY A 23 -1.57 -12.62 11.64
CA GLY A 23 -2.10 -11.65 12.59
C GLY A 23 -2.45 -10.32 11.94
N CYS A 24 -1.61 -9.84 11.03
CA CYS A 24 -1.91 -8.60 10.28
C CYS A 24 -3.17 -8.73 9.41
N VAL A 25 -3.38 -9.88 8.79
CA VAL A 25 -4.56 -10.12 7.93
C VAL A 25 -5.83 -10.27 8.76
N LYS A 26 -5.77 -10.94 9.90
CA LYS A 26 -6.93 -11.12 10.80
C LYS A 26 -7.55 -9.80 11.27
N GLN A 27 -6.78 -8.72 11.33
CA GLN A 27 -7.30 -7.41 11.73
C GLN A 27 -8.41 -6.88 10.82
N VAL A 28 -8.48 -7.38 9.58
CA VAL A 28 -9.48 -6.93 8.58
C VAL A 28 -10.53 -7.99 8.26
N ASP A 29 -10.47 -9.17 8.86
CA ASP A 29 -11.41 -10.25 8.57
C ASP A 29 -12.87 -9.88 8.84
N GLU A 30 -13.13 -9.08 9.87
CA GLU A 30 -14.49 -8.62 10.24
C GLU A 30 -15.07 -7.62 9.26
N LEU A 31 -14.25 -7.06 8.37
CA LEU A 31 -14.65 -6.04 7.39
C LEU A 31 -15.11 -6.65 6.06
N ILE A 32 -14.93 -7.97 5.88
CA ILE A 32 -15.34 -8.67 4.67
C ILE A 32 -16.87 -8.54 4.49
N GLY A 33 -17.29 -7.97 3.35
CA GLY A 33 -18.70 -7.74 3.03
C GLY A 33 -19.29 -6.44 3.61
N ILE A 34 -18.52 -5.66 4.36
CA ILE A 34 -18.96 -4.38 4.94
C ILE A 34 -18.43 -3.21 4.13
N GLU A 35 -17.21 -3.30 3.64
CA GLU A 35 -16.53 -2.21 2.92
C GLU A 35 -16.12 -2.60 1.49
N ASP A 36 -15.92 -1.58 0.66
CA ASP A 36 -15.57 -1.74 -0.75
C ASP A 36 -14.09 -2.05 -0.94
N ALA A 37 -13.23 -1.53 -0.09
CA ALA A 37 -11.79 -1.81 -0.12
C ALA A 37 -11.09 -1.44 1.19
N VAL A 38 -9.93 -2.05 1.42
CA VAL A 38 -9.02 -1.73 2.52
C VAL A 38 -7.77 -1.04 1.98
N ASN A 39 -7.43 0.11 2.53
CA ASN A 39 -6.14 0.76 2.32
C ASN A 39 -5.07 0.08 3.18
N VAL A 40 -3.97 -0.32 2.58
CA VAL A 40 -2.81 -0.87 3.30
C VAL A 40 -1.68 0.15 3.26
N THR A 41 -1.32 0.69 4.42
CA THR A 41 -0.34 1.78 4.53
C THR A 41 1.08 1.31 4.26
N ASP A 42 1.93 2.22 3.80
CA ASP A 42 3.33 1.96 3.45
C ASP A 42 4.29 2.66 4.42
N SER A 43 4.70 1.96 5.47
CA SER A 43 5.67 2.42 6.47
C SER A 43 5.41 3.83 7.01
N PRO A 44 4.21 4.12 7.55
CA PRO A 44 3.93 5.42 8.13
C PRO A 44 4.88 5.73 9.29
N ASN A 45 5.09 7.03 9.55
CA ASN A 45 6.00 7.54 10.57
C ASN A 45 7.46 7.11 10.37
N CYS A 46 7.89 6.86 9.13
CA CYS A 46 9.24 6.41 8.80
C CYS A 46 9.69 5.18 9.60
N THR A 47 8.75 4.30 9.94
CA THR A 47 9.02 3.09 10.72
C THR A 47 8.96 1.87 9.82
N SER A 48 10.01 1.05 9.83
CA SER A 48 10.02 -0.23 9.12
C SER A 48 8.93 -1.15 9.68
N ARG A 49 8.10 -1.69 8.80
CA ARG A 49 6.97 -2.56 9.14
C ARG A 49 6.96 -3.77 8.22
N LEU A 50 6.12 -4.73 8.53
CA LEU A 50 5.89 -5.84 7.60
C LEU A 50 5.49 -5.27 6.23
N ASN A 51 6.04 -5.84 5.16
CA ASN A 51 5.89 -5.32 3.80
C ASN A 51 4.42 -5.15 3.41
N SER A 52 4.04 -3.96 2.99
CA SER A 52 2.66 -3.59 2.67
C SER A 52 2.09 -4.40 1.51
N LEU A 53 2.88 -4.69 0.46
CA LEU A 53 2.42 -5.50 -0.66
C LEU A 53 2.15 -6.95 -0.23
N LEU A 54 2.97 -7.51 0.64
CA LEU A 54 2.76 -8.86 1.17
C LEU A 54 1.45 -8.95 1.96
N VAL A 55 1.20 -8.00 2.87
CA VAL A 55 -0.05 -7.91 3.64
C VAL A 55 -1.24 -7.69 2.71
N ALA A 56 -1.13 -6.76 1.78
CA ALA A 56 -2.17 -6.45 0.79
C ALA A 56 -2.54 -7.68 -0.07
N SER A 57 -1.55 -8.47 -0.49
CA SER A 57 -1.79 -9.66 -1.31
C SER A 57 -2.57 -10.73 -0.54
N GLU A 58 -2.27 -10.92 0.75
CA GLU A 58 -3.01 -11.86 1.60
C GLU A 58 -4.44 -11.37 1.89
N ILE A 59 -4.63 -10.08 2.14
CA ILE A 59 -5.96 -9.49 2.30
C ILE A 59 -6.76 -9.67 1.00
N LYS A 60 -6.17 -9.39 -0.15
CA LYS A 60 -6.82 -9.60 -1.45
C LYS A 60 -7.23 -11.06 -1.64
N ARG A 61 -6.38 -12.00 -1.27
CA ARG A 61 -6.66 -13.43 -1.35
C ARG A 61 -7.82 -13.87 -0.43
N SER A 62 -8.03 -13.18 0.69
CA SER A 62 -9.15 -13.47 1.61
C SER A 62 -10.51 -12.97 1.10
N GLY A 63 -10.55 -12.22 -0.01
CA GLY A 63 -11.79 -11.79 -0.66
C GLY A 63 -12.10 -10.29 -0.55
N LEU A 64 -11.29 -9.51 0.18
CA LEU A 64 -11.41 -8.05 0.23
C LEU A 64 -10.69 -7.40 -0.94
N ASP A 65 -11.23 -6.31 -1.46
CA ASP A 65 -10.50 -5.46 -2.39
C ASP A 65 -9.51 -4.56 -1.64
N VAL A 66 -8.44 -4.18 -2.31
CA VAL A 66 -7.31 -3.49 -1.66
C VAL A 66 -6.92 -2.25 -2.45
N ILE A 67 -6.61 -1.19 -1.72
CA ILE A 67 -5.87 -0.03 -2.21
C ILE A 67 -4.47 -0.10 -1.59
N LEU A 68 -3.46 -0.39 -2.40
CA LEU A 68 -2.08 -0.38 -1.95
C LEU A 68 -1.60 1.06 -1.83
N GLN A 69 -1.25 1.51 -0.63
CA GLN A 69 -0.53 2.77 -0.47
C GLN A 69 0.95 2.55 -0.79
N LEU A 70 1.52 3.42 -1.59
CA LEU A 70 2.90 3.31 -2.04
C LEU A 70 3.58 4.68 -1.97
N THR A 71 4.69 4.76 -1.25
CA THR A 71 5.48 5.99 -1.13
C THR A 71 6.68 5.98 -2.05
N GLY A 72 7.02 7.14 -2.61
CA GLY A 72 8.28 7.34 -3.31
C GLY A 72 9.48 7.58 -2.38
N ARG A 73 9.24 7.76 -1.07
CA ARG A 73 10.29 8.13 -0.10
C ARG A 73 11.43 7.12 0.00
N ASP A 74 11.11 5.83 0.05
CA ASP A 74 12.05 4.80 0.47
C ASP A 74 12.61 3.97 -0.70
N ARG A 75 12.19 4.23 -1.94
CA ARG A 75 12.48 3.38 -3.10
C ARG A 75 12.93 4.19 -4.30
N ASN A 76 13.90 3.64 -5.03
CA ASN A 76 14.22 4.12 -6.38
C ASN A 76 13.23 3.55 -7.42
N GLN A 77 13.37 3.98 -8.67
CA GLN A 77 12.49 3.56 -9.78
C GLN A 77 12.39 2.04 -9.91
N ILE A 78 13.51 1.33 -9.90
CA ILE A 78 13.53 -0.13 -10.06
C ILE A 78 12.70 -0.81 -8.97
N ALA A 79 12.85 -0.37 -7.72
CA ALA A 79 12.10 -0.93 -6.60
C ALA A 79 10.60 -0.60 -6.69
N LEU A 80 10.24 0.62 -7.13
CA LEU A 80 8.85 1.02 -7.33
C LEU A 80 8.18 0.20 -8.45
N GLU A 81 8.84 0.07 -9.60
CA GLU A 81 8.35 -0.74 -10.72
C GLU A 81 8.14 -2.21 -10.30
N SER A 82 9.09 -2.77 -9.55
CA SER A 82 8.99 -4.13 -9.03
C SER A 82 7.77 -4.32 -8.11
N VAL A 83 7.50 -3.35 -7.22
CA VAL A 83 6.31 -3.38 -6.36
C VAL A 83 5.03 -3.31 -7.19
N LEU A 84 4.97 -2.43 -8.20
CA LEU A 84 3.80 -2.26 -9.06
C LEU A 84 3.52 -3.53 -9.89
N LEU A 85 4.55 -4.14 -10.46
CA LEU A 85 4.43 -5.42 -11.17
C LEU A 85 3.94 -6.53 -10.23
N GLY A 86 4.49 -6.58 -9.02
CA GLY A 86 4.05 -7.52 -7.98
C GLY A 86 2.58 -7.32 -7.60
N ALA A 87 2.13 -6.09 -7.42
CA ALA A 87 0.74 -5.75 -7.12
C ALA A 87 -0.20 -6.23 -8.23
N LEU A 88 0.12 -5.92 -9.49
CA LEU A 88 -0.67 -6.36 -10.64
C LEU A 88 -0.74 -7.89 -10.75
N SER A 89 0.37 -8.58 -10.47
CA SER A 89 0.44 -10.06 -10.57
C SER A 89 -0.51 -10.77 -9.62
N VAL A 90 -0.88 -10.13 -8.50
CA VAL A 90 -1.83 -10.67 -7.51
C VAL A 90 -3.21 -10.01 -7.58
N GLY A 91 -3.49 -9.26 -8.65
CA GLY A 91 -4.79 -8.65 -8.90
C GLY A 91 -5.06 -7.36 -8.12
N ILE A 92 -4.02 -6.72 -7.56
CA ILE A 92 -4.13 -5.39 -6.94
C ILE A 92 -3.88 -4.35 -8.03
N ASN A 93 -4.92 -3.61 -8.39
CA ASN A 93 -4.90 -2.62 -9.47
C ASN A 93 -5.27 -1.20 -9.00
N LYS A 94 -5.35 -0.99 -7.69
CA LYS A 94 -5.60 0.31 -7.08
C LYS A 94 -4.42 0.69 -6.20
N VAL A 95 -3.80 1.82 -6.50
CA VAL A 95 -2.64 2.33 -5.79
C VAL A 95 -2.89 3.78 -5.38
N LEU A 96 -2.66 4.08 -4.11
CA LEU A 96 -2.60 5.44 -3.60
C LEU A 96 -1.14 5.89 -3.58
N CYS A 97 -0.80 6.80 -4.49
CA CYS A 97 0.56 7.30 -4.67
C CYS A 97 0.86 8.44 -3.68
N LEU A 98 1.87 8.26 -2.86
CA LEU A 98 2.25 9.18 -1.81
C LEU A 98 3.71 9.60 -1.95
N SER A 99 4.01 10.84 -1.57
CA SER A 99 5.40 11.28 -1.40
C SER A 99 6.06 10.62 -0.19
N GLY A 100 5.28 10.35 0.84
CA GLY A 100 5.74 9.88 2.15
C GLY A 100 6.12 11.05 3.07
N GLU A 101 6.05 10.81 4.38
CA GLU A 101 6.48 11.81 5.37
C GLU A 101 7.99 12.04 5.28
N GLN A 102 8.42 13.26 5.55
CA GLN A 102 9.85 13.53 5.67
C GLN A 102 10.37 13.01 7.01
N PRO A 103 11.52 12.31 7.03
CA PRO A 103 12.09 11.81 8.27
C PRO A 103 12.56 12.94 9.16
N GLY A 104 12.38 12.76 10.47
CA GLY A 104 12.99 13.62 11.48
C GLY A 104 14.49 13.29 11.68
N GLU A 105 15.05 13.79 12.77
CA GLU A 105 16.41 13.44 13.18
C GLU A 105 16.50 11.94 13.56
N ASN A 106 17.64 11.33 13.27
CA ASN A 106 17.95 9.92 13.60
C ASN A 106 17.13 8.84 12.89
N VAL A 107 16.56 9.13 11.71
CA VAL A 107 15.93 8.14 10.84
C VAL A 107 16.81 7.86 9.62
N PRO A 108 16.64 6.69 8.99
CA PRO A 108 17.40 6.34 7.79
C PRO A 108 17.25 7.39 6.68
N ALA A 109 18.28 7.51 5.86
CA ALA A 109 18.26 8.39 4.71
C ALA A 109 17.15 7.99 3.72
N VAL A 110 16.48 8.99 3.15
CA VAL A 110 15.44 8.79 2.14
C VAL A 110 16.04 8.74 0.74
N VAL A 111 15.34 8.07 -0.17
CA VAL A 111 15.70 8.01 -1.59
C VAL A 111 15.10 9.21 -2.34
N ASN A 112 13.79 9.43 -2.19
CA ASN A 112 13.04 10.57 -2.76
C ASN A 112 13.29 10.80 -4.27
N GLU A 113 13.51 9.76 -5.04
CA GLU A 113 13.63 9.88 -6.51
C GLU A 113 12.29 10.29 -7.13
N PHE A 114 11.18 9.81 -6.56
CA PHE A 114 9.82 10.13 -6.97
C PHE A 114 9.02 10.72 -5.80
N ASN A 115 8.30 11.80 -6.07
CA ASN A 115 7.21 12.25 -5.22
C ASN A 115 5.89 11.58 -5.65
N GLY A 116 4.79 11.91 -4.97
CA GLY A 116 3.47 11.33 -5.29
C GLY A 116 3.04 11.55 -6.74
N ASN A 117 3.27 12.73 -7.30
CA ASN A 117 2.95 13.04 -8.70
C ASN A 117 3.81 12.21 -9.66
N GLY A 118 5.11 12.12 -9.43
CA GLY A 118 6.02 11.30 -10.22
C GLY A 118 5.65 9.82 -10.18
N LEU A 119 5.20 9.33 -9.03
CA LEU A 119 4.74 7.95 -8.88
C LEU A 119 3.43 7.69 -9.66
N ILE A 120 2.51 8.67 -9.71
CA ILE A 120 1.30 8.58 -10.55
C ILE A 120 1.70 8.42 -12.02
N GLU A 121 2.64 9.22 -12.51
CA GLU A 121 3.12 9.11 -13.90
C GLU A 121 3.78 7.75 -14.16
N LEU A 122 4.55 7.24 -13.21
CA LEU A 122 5.16 5.90 -13.31
C LEU A 122 4.07 4.80 -13.41
N CYS A 123 3.01 4.90 -12.61
CA CYS A 123 1.90 3.93 -12.65
C CYS A 123 1.18 3.89 -14.01
N LYS A 124 1.17 5.00 -14.76
CA LYS A 124 0.51 5.06 -16.08
C LYS A 124 1.24 4.26 -17.15
N VAL A 125 2.53 4.00 -16.99
CA VAL A 125 3.36 3.32 -17.99
C VAL A 125 3.65 1.86 -17.64
N ILE A 126 3.26 1.42 -16.46
CA ILE A 126 3.31 0.02 -16.03
C ILE A 126 2.03 -0.70 -16.46
#